data_da0c933acc6f64e2981b92a9be05d000
#
_entry.id   da0c933acc6f64e2981b92a9be05d000
#
_cell.length_a   1.000
_cell.length_b   1.000
_cell.length_c   1.000
_cell.angle_alpha   90.00
_cell.angle_beta   90.00
_cell.angle_gamma   90.00
#
_symmetry.space_group_name_H-M   'P 1'
#
loop_
_entity.id
_entity.type
_entity.pdbx_description
1 polymer ?
#
loop_
_entity_poly.entity_id
_entity_poly.type
_entity_poly.pdbx_seq_one_letter_code
_entity_poly.pdbx_strand_id
1 'polypeptide(L)'
;MRNLLFIVLTTVLIASCSGVRKMNTTGGEVTGVSGVTFSEPTPYGMVLIDCGSMKEGPGRRDSLWGLDSTSRGISVDAFWMDETEVSNSKYKQFVFWVRDSIIRERLADPSYGGNEEFKIEEDKDGNPVKPHLNWSRNIPWKNPSEDEERAIESVYRINPITGKKELDPTQMNYRFEVYDLTAAAKRKHRFDPTRRDYNTDHAVPTENPMISKDTAFIDDDGRIVRQTITRPLQSEFDFVNTYIVNIYPDTTCWINDFENSYNEPYVRMYFANGNYNNYPVVGVSWEQANAFCHWRTEFLRKSLGKGEVNLEPVERYAVMLQ
;
A
#
# COMPACT_ATOMS: atom_id res chain seq x y z
N MET A 1 -38.04 53.51 -36.88
CA MET A 1 -37.56 53.04 -35.57
C MET A 1 -38.38 51.85 -35.03
N ARG A 2 -39.73 51.88 -35.13
CA ARG A 2 -40.62 50.83 -34.62
C ARG A 2 -40.40 49.46 -35.29
N ASN A 3 -40.10 49.37 -36.56
CA ASN A 3 -39.88 48.16 -37.32
C ASN A 3 -38.46 47.59 -37.09
N LEU A 4 -37.48 48.45 -36.79
CA LEU A 4 -36.11 48.00 -36.44
C LEU A 4 -36.07 47.34 -35.05
N LEU A 5 -36.90 47.86 -34.13
CA LEU A 5 -37.00 47.27 -32.77
C LEU A 5 -37.64 45.89 -32.79
N PHE A 6 -38.61 45.66 -33.70
CA PHE A 6 -39.23 44.35 -33.87
C PHE A 6 -38.26 43.29 -34.45
N ILE A 7 -37.43 43.71 -35.44
CA ILE A 7 -36.43 42.81 -36.03
C ILE A 7 -35.37 42.45 -35.04
N VAL A 8 -34.89 43.36 -34.16
CA VAL A 8 -33.91 43.08 -33.11
C VAL A 8 -34.52 42.18 -32.02
N LEU A 9 -35.78 42.38 -31.67
CA LEU A 9 -36.45 41.55 -30.67
C LEU A 9 -36.68 40.12 -31.14
N THR A 10 -37.01 39.93 -32.44
CA THR A 10 -37.18 38.60 -33.05
C THR A 10 -35.85 37.87 -33.22
N THR A 11 -34.77 38.56 -33.54
CA THR A 11 -33.43 37.92 -33.62
C THR A 11 -32.91 37.50 -32.26
N VAL A 12 -33.16 38.25 -31.18
CA VAL A 12 -32.79 37.86 -29.80
C VAL A 12 -33.60 36.65 -29.32
N LEU A 13 -34.89 36.55 -29.72
CA LEU A 13 -35.71 35.37 -29.36
C LEU A 13 -35.28 34.09 -30.11
N ILE A 14 -34.79 34.20 -31.35
CA ILE A 14 -34.30 33.06 -32.12
C ILE A 14 -32.92 32.59 -31.60
N ALA A 15 -32.07 33.52 -31.13
CA ALA A 15 -30.78 33.17 -30.54
C ALA A 15 -30.90 32.47 -29.17
N SER A 16 -32.02 32.68 -28.47
CA SER A 16 -32.26 32.01 -27.16
C SER A 16 -32.63 30.53 -27.27
N CYS A 17 -33.03 30.03 -28.45
CA CYS A 17 -33.41 28.63 -28.62
C CYS A 17 -32.28 27.67 -29.06
N SER A 18 -31.08 28.17 -29.31
CA SER A 18 -29.96 27.32 -29.75
C SER A 18 -29.16 26.66 -28.62
N GLY A 19 -29.62 26.83 -27.39
CA GLY A 19 -28.95 26.29 -26.18
C GLY A 19 -29.52 24.98 -25.62
N VAL A 20 -30.47 24.33 -26.33
CA VAL A 20 -30.87 22.97 -25.93
C VAL A 20 -29.75 22.03 -26.32
N ARG A 21 -28.86 21.75 -25.36
CA ARG A 21 -27.96 20.60 -25.46
C ARG A 21 -28.82 19.39 -25.82
N LYS A 22 -28.60 18.83 -27.02
CA LYS A 22 -29.12 17.51 -27.36
C LYS A 22 -28.68 16.58 -26.23
N MET A 23 -29.58 16.25 -25.33
CA MET A 23 -29.41 15.05 -24.53
C MET A 23 -29.34 13.90 -25.54
N ASN A 24 -28.19 13.32 -25.69
CA ASN A 24 -28.06 12.06 -26.40
C ASN A 24 -28.97 11.06 -25.70
N THR A 25 -30.14 10.86 -26.27
CA THR A 25 -31.04 9.80 -25.84
C THR A 25 -30.42 8.49 -26.31
N THR A 26 -29.71 7.82 -25.43
CA THR A 26 -29.06 6.54 -25.68
C THR A 26 -30.03 5.36 -25.60
N GLY A 27 -31.31 5.58 -25.87
CA GLY A 27 -32.30 4.51 -25.86
C GLY A 27 -32.52 3.85 -24.47
N GLY A 28 -32.22 4.55 -23.39
CA GLY A 28 -32.36 4.05 -22.03
C GLY A 28 -31.08 3.38 -21.46
N GLU A 29 -30.03 3.33 -22.24
CA GLU A 29 -28.75 2.86 -21.71
C GLU A 29 -28.01 3.94 -20.89
N VAL A 30 -27.43 3.53 -19.76
CA VAL A 30 -26.55 4.38 -18.96
C VAL A 30 -25.22 4.43 -19.68
N THR A 31 -24.94 5.56 -20.35
CA THR A 31 -23.63 5.78 -20.97
C THR A 31 -22.71 6.50 -19.99
N GLY A 32 -21.44 6.13 -20.00
CA GLY A 32 -20.42 6.84 -19.26
C GLY A 32 -20.29 8.31 -19.69
N VAL A 33 -19.62 9.11 -18.91
CA VAL A 33 -19.35 10.52 -19.21
C VAL A 33 -18.53 10.60 -20.50
N SER A 34 -19.09 11.21 -21.55
CA SER A 34 -18.35 11.44 -22.79
C SER A 34 -17.23 12.45 -22.56
N GLY A 35 -16.01 12.11 -22.88
CA GLY A 35 -14.99 13.10 -23.13
C GLY A 35 -13.63 12.94 -22.49
N VAL A 36 -13.43 12.19 -21.42
CA VAL A 36 -12.08 11.97 -20.89
C VAL A 36 -11.91 10.51 -20.53
N THR A 37 -11.22 9.78 -21.39
CA THR A 37 -10.69 8.47 -21.01
C THR A 37 -9.54 8.73 -20.04
N PHE A 38 -9.75 8.43 -18.77
CA PHE A 38 -8.64 8.39 -17.81
C PHE A 38 -7.75 7.19 -18.19
N SER A 39 -6.52 7.50 -18.58
CA SER A 39 -5.48 6.50 -18.73
C SER A 39 -4.51 6.67 -17.58
N GLU A 40 -4.36 5.64 -16.78
CA GLU A 40 -3.35 5.63 -15.74
C GLU A 40 -1.96 5.62 -16.39
N PRO A 41 -1.05 6.55 -16.00
CA PRO A 41 0.28 6.56 -16.57
C PRO A 41 1.01 5.26 -16.21
N THR A 42 1.60 4.63 -17.22
CA THR A 42 2.38 3.40 -17.04
C THR A 42 3.56 3.65 -16.09
N PRO A 43 3.65 2.94 -14.97
CA PRO A 43 4.79 3.05 -14.07
C PRO A 43 6.08 2.62 -14.79
N TYR A 44 7.19 3.30 -14.51
CA TYR A 44 8.45 3.02 -15.16
C TYR A 44 8.94 1.58 -14.93
N GLY A 45 9.22 0.85 -16.02
CA GLY A 45 9.71 -0.53 -16.01
C GLY A 45 8.67 -1.55 -15.58
N MET A 46 7.38 -1.23 -15.74
CA MET A 46 6.27 -2.14 -15.47
C MET A 46 5.39 -2.33 -16.70
N VAL A 47 4.74 -3.48 -16.79
CA VAL A 47 3.72 -3.81 -17.79
C VAL A 47 2.39 -4.06 -17.09
N LEU A 48 1.31 -3.66 -17.73
CA LEU A 48 -0.02 -3.99 -17.28
C LEU A 48 -0.33 -5.45 -17.64
N ILE A 49 -0.68 -6.23 -16.64
CA ILE A 49 -1.23 -7.57 -16.81
C ILE A 49 -2.75 -7.43 -16.72
N ASP A 50 -3.44 -7.73 -17.81
CA ASP A 50 -4.90 -7.65 -17.87
C ASP A 50 -5.56 -8.67 -16.94
N CYS A 51 -6.77 -8.34 -16.49
CA CYS A 51 -7.57 -9.27 -15.69
C CYS A 51 -7.85 -10.56 -16.46
N GLY A 52 -7.87 -11.67 -15.76
CA GLY A 52 -8.08 -12.97 -16.38
C GLY A 52 -8.47 -14.04 -15.39
N SER A 53 -8.80 -15.22 -15.92
CA SER A 53 -9.03 -16.39 -15.10
C SER A 53 -8.19 -17.56 -15.58
N MET A 54 -7.63 -18.31 -14.65
CA MET A 54 -6.85 -19.50 -14.93
C MET A 54 -7.33 -20.68 -14.08
N LYS A 55 -7.06 -21.89 -14.55
CA LYS A 55 -7.24 -23.09 -13.75
C LYS A 55 -5.91 -23.48 -13.13
N GLU A 56 -5.87 -23.47 -11.79
CA GLU A 56 -4.76 -24.00 -11.02
C GLU A 56 -5.01 -25.48 -10.72
N GLY A 57 -4.00 -26.29 -10.91
CA GLY A 57 -4.03 -27.73 -10.63
C GLY A 57 -3.14 -28.48 -11.62
N PRO A 58 -2.91 -29.76 -11.36
CA PRO A 58 -2.06 -30.57 -12.22
C PRO A 58 -2.69 -30.68 -13.62
N GLY A 59 -1.86 -30.44 -14.61
CA GLY A 59 -2.22 -30.68 -16.00
C GLY A 59 -2.50 -32.15 -16.22
N ARG A 60 -3.29 -32.48 -17.27
CA ARG A 60 -3.66 -33.86 -17.65
C ARG A 60 -2.47 -34.81 -17.82
N ARG A 61 -1.23 -34.30 -17.85
CA ARG A 61 0.01 -35.04 -18.07
C ARG A 61 0.91 -35.15 -16.86
N ASP A 62 0.49 -34.59 -15.73
CA ASP A 62 1.35 -34.54 -14.54
C ASP A 62 1.06 -35.75 -13.65
N SER A 63 1.73 -36.84 -13.91
CA SER A 63 1.58 -38.12 -13.18
C SER A 63 2.13 -38.08 -11.75
N LEU A 64 2.85 -37.01 -11.37
CA LEU A 64 3.47 -36.85 -10.06
C LEU A 64 2.48 -36.34 -8.99
N TRP A 65 1.34 -35.80 -9.39
CA TRP A 65 0.38 -35.15 -8.51
C TRP A 65 -0.73 -36.05 -7.95
N GLY A 66 -0.67 -37.36 -8.16
CA GLY A 66 -1.67 -38.29 -7.60
C GLY A 66 -3.09 -38.14 -8.19
N LEU A 67 -3.99 -39.04 -7.79
CA LEU A 67 -5.32 -39.19 -8.37
C LEU A 67 -6.37 -38.16 -7.90
N ASP A 68 -6.09 -37.36 -6.84
CA ASP A 68 -7.05 -36.45 -6.22
C ASP A 68 -6.82 -34.96 -6.57
N SER A 69 -6.34 -34.70 -7.76
CA SER A 69 -6.06 -33.34 -8.19
C SER A 69 -7.33 -32.61 -8.64
N THR A 70 -7.91 -31.89 -7.73
CA THR A 70 -8.99 -30.95 -8.05
C THR A 70 -8.40 -29.67 -8.64
N SER A 71 -8.68 -29.40 -9.91
CA SER A 71 -8.38 -28.09 -10.48
C SER A 71 -9.37 -27.04 -9.95
N ARG A 72 -8.87 -25.91 -9.48
CA ARG A 72 -9.69 -24.75 -9.10
C ARG A 72 -9.53 -23.62 -10.08
N GLY A 73 -10.63 -22.90 -10.36
CA GLY A 73 -10.58 -21.65 -11.11
C GLY A 73 -10.12 -20.52 -10.20
N ILE A 74 -9.11 -19.77 -10.63
CA ILE A 74 -8.63 -18.57 -9.97
C ILE A 74 -8.87 -17.40 -10.91
N SER A 75 -9.55 -16.35 -10.44
CA SER A 75 -9.66 -15.08 -11.15
C SER A 75 -8.67 -14.08 -10.56
N VAL A 76 -7.97 -13.37 -11.41
CA VAL A 76 -6.97 -12.36 -11.04
C VAL A 76 -7.39 -11.05 -11.67
N ASP A 77 -7.41 -9.99 -10.86
CA ASP A 77 -7.66 -8.63 -11.33
C ASP A 77 -6.44 -8.07 -12.08
N ALA A 78 -6.65 -7.03 -12.88
CA ALA A 78 -5.54 -6.37 -13.57
C ALA A 78 -4.56 -5.75 -12.57
N PHE A 79 -3.26 -5.89 -12.87
CA PHE A 79 -2.19 -5.36 -12.00
C PHE A 79 -0.94 -4.98 -12.81
N TRP A 80 -0.13 -4.10 -12.22
CA TRP A 80 1.17 -3.77 -12.77
C TRP A 80 2.24 -4.75 -12.30
N MET A 81 3.04 -5.27 -13.21
CA MET A 81 4.15 -6.18 -12.93
C MET A 81 5.45 -5.63 -13.50
N ASP A 82 6.56 -5.77 -12.75
CA ASP A 82 7.87 -5.41 -13.26
C ASP A 82 8.24 -6.28 -14.49
N GLU A 83 8.82 -5.67 -15.52
CA GLU A 83 9.33 -6.38 -16.70
C GLU A 83 10.53 -7.26 -16.38
N THR A 84 11.27 -6.94 -15.33
CA THR A 84 12.48 -7.63 -14.90
C THR A 84 12.41 -7.90 -13.40
N GLU A 85 13.26 -8.81 -12.94
CA GLU A 85 13.46 -9.02 -11.50
C GLU A 85 13.79 -7.71 -10.78
N VAL A 86 13.32 -7.56 -9.54
CA VAL A 86 13.60 -6.39 -8.73
C VAL A 86 15.08 -6.35 -8.37
N SER A 87 15.78 -5.30 -8.78
CA SER A 87 17.20 -5.15 -8.52
C SER A 87 17.48 -4.69 -7.07
N ASN A 88 18.71 -4.94 -6.60
CA ASN A 88 19.17 -4.46 -5.29
C ASN A 88 18.97 -2.95 -5.14
N SER A 89 19.20 -2.16 -6.19
CA SER A 89 19.01 -0.71 -6.13
C SER A 89 17.55 -0.30 -5.95
N LYS A 90 16.60 -0.99 -6.60
CA LYS A 90 15.17 -0.75 -6.41
C LYS A 90 14.73 -1.13 -5.00
N TYR A 91 15.18 -2.28 -4.51
CA TYR A 91 14.82 -2.73 -3.17
C TYR A 91 15.45 -1.88 -2.05
N LYS A 92 16.67 -1.38 -2.26
CA LYS A 92 17.33 -0.41 -1.35
C LYS A 92 16.54 0.87 -1.18
N GLN A 93 15.82 1.34 -2.18
CA GLN A 93 14.96 2.53 -2.04
C GLN A 93 13.88 2.30 -0.98
N PHE A 94 13.29 1.11 -0.95
CA PHE A 94 12.34 0.73 0.08
C PHE A 94 12.99 0.69 1.47
N VAL A 95 14.13 0.03 1.60
CA VAL A 95 14.88 -0.05 2.88
C VAL A 95 15.25 1.35 3.38
N PHE A 96 15.74 2.22 2.51
CA PHE A 96 16.09 3.59 2.88
C PHE A 96 14.87 4.45 3.21
N TRP A 97 13.75 4.23 2.53
CA TRP A 97 12.52 4.90 2.87
C TRP A 97 12.04 4.51 4.28
N VAL A 98 12.11 3.23 4.64
CA VAL A 98 11.78 2.76 6.00
C VAL A 98 12.75 3.30 7.03
N ARG A 99 14.06 3.29 6.76
CA ARG A 99 15.07 3.94 7.60
C ARG A 99 14.71 5.40 7.86
N ASP A 100 14.42 6.15 6.80
CA ASP A 100 14.11 7.58 6.90
C ASP A 100 12.79 7.84 7.63
N SER A 101 11.84 6.91 7.55
CA SER A 101 10.60 6.95 8.35
C SER A 101 10.91 6.80 9.84
N ILE A 102 11.72 5.80 10.20
CA ILE A 102 12.11 5.55 11.60
C ILE A 102 12.88 6.74 12.17
N ILE A 103 13.82 7.30 11.40
CA ILE A 103 14.56 8.50 11.83
C ILE A 103 13.59 9.66 12.07
N ARG A 104 12.62 9.92 11.21
CA ARG A 104 11.62 10.99 11.40
C ARG A 104 10.74 10.76 12.62
N GLU A 105 10.31 9.53 12.86
CA GLU A 105 9.57 9.19 14.08
C GLU A 105 10.38 9.52 15.32
N ARG A 106 11.66 9.16 15.35
CA ARG A 106 12.56 9.45 16.48
C ARG A 106 12.86 10.93 16.63
N LEU A 107 13.08 11.65 15.53
CA LEU A 107 13.28 13.10 15.59
C LEU A 107 12.06 13.84 16.17
N ALA A 108 10.85 13.31 15.96
CA ALA A 108 9.62 13.85 16.54
C ALA A 108 9.38 13.36 17.98
N ASP A 109 10.09 12.35 18.46
CA ASP A 109 9.92 11.79 19.79
C ASP A 109 10.56 12.68 20.85
N PRO A 110 9.85 13.03 21.94
CA PRO A 110 10.39 13.84 23.04
C PRO A 110 11.68 13.28 23.67
N SER A 111 11.92 11.98 23.62
CA SER A 111 13.16 11.33 24.11
C SER A 111 14.40 11.69 23.28
N TYR A 112 14.23 12.21 22.07
CA TYR A 112 15.26 12.69 21.17
C TYR A 112 15.13 14.21 20.88
N GLY A 113 14.60 14.99 21.82
CA GLY A 113 14.47 16.44 21.70
C GLY A 113 13.13 16.94 21.14
N GLY A 114 12.27 16.05 20.63
CA GLY A 114 10.86 16.33 20.29
C GLY A 114 10.66 17.41 19.24
N ASN A 115 11.30 17.29 18.07
CA ASN A 115 11.10 18.26 17.00
C ASN A 115 9.80 17.96 16.24
N GLU A 116 8.73 18.72 16.60
CA GLU A 116 7.38 18.57 16.04
C GLU A 116 7.33 18.82 14.51
N GLU A 117 8.34 19.46 13.91
CA GLU A 117 8.38 19.71 12.46
C GLU A 117 8.44 18.40 11.63
N PHE A 118 8.83 17.28 12.23
CA PHE A 118 8.90 15.97 11.57
C PHE A 118 7.57 15.20 11.58
N LYS A 119 6.55 15.71 12.29
CA LYS A 119 5.22 15.12 12.40
C LYS A 119 4.16 16.18 12.13
N ILE A 120 3.16 15.83 11.35
CA ILE A 120 2.02 16.70 11.07
C ILE A 120 0.85 16.18 11.89
N GLU A 121 0.29 17.02 12.77
CA GLU A 121 -0.86 16.73 13.62
C GLU A 121 -2.04 17.66 13.32
N GLU A 122 -1.79 18.75 12.58
CA GLU A 122 -2.79 19.72 12.15
C GLU A 122 -2.67 19.99 10.66
N ASP A 123 -3.79 20.25 10.01
CA ASP A 123 -3.82 20.70 8.62
C ASP A 123 -3.44 22.19 8.49
N LYS A 124 -3.45 22.70 7.25
CA LYS A 124 -3.14 24.12 6.97
C LYS A 124 -4.13 25.09 7.59
N ASP A 125 -5.31 24.61 7.95
CA ASP A 125 -6.41 25.40 8.53
C ASP A 125 -6.45 25.25 10.06
N GLY A 126 -5.50 24.51 10.66
CA GLY A 126 -5.41 24.29 12.11
C GLY A 126 -6.36 23.22 12.65
N ASN A 127 -6.95 22.40 11.78
CA ASN A 127 -7.79 21.30 12.23
C ASN A 127 -6.92 20.08 12.57
N PRO A 128 -7.22 19.33 13.63
CA PRO A 128 -6.48 18.13 13.97
C PRO A 128 -6.66 17.06 12.90
N VAL A 129 -5.54 16.50 12.43
CA VAL A 129 -5.51 15.39 11.49
C VAL A 129 -4.84 14.18 12.14
N LYS A 130 -5.07 12.98 11.57
CA LYS A 130 -4.35 11.79 12.02
C LYS A 130 -2.85 12.04 11.90
N PRO A 131 -2.09 11.92 13.00
CA PRO A 131 -0.66 12.18 13.00
C PRO A 131 0.08 11.38 11.92
N HIS A 132 0.88 12.05 11.12
CA HIS A 132 1.68 11.43 10.06
C HIS A 132 3.02 12.12 9.87
N LEU A 133 3.99 11.41 9.26
CA LEU A 133 5.34 11.93 9.08
C LEU A 133 5.41 13.03 8.03
N ASN A 134 6.12 14.11 8.36
CA ASN A 134 6.40 15.19 7.44
C ASN A 134 7.60 14.85 6.54
N TRP A 135 7.31 14.46 5.31
CA TRP A 135 8.33 14.15 4.30
C TRP A 135 8.91 15.41 3.63
N SER A 136 8.28 16.57 3.77
CA SER A 136 8.79 17.84 3.22
C SER A 136 9.96 18.37 4.04
N ARG A 137 10.09 17.97 5.31
CA ARG A 137 11.22 18.31 6.15
C ARG A 137 12.40 17.40 5.87
N ASN A 138 13.57 17.97 5.57
CA ASN A 138 14.78 17.20 5.35
C ASN A 138 15.38 16.72 6.68
N ILE A 139 15.86 15.49 6.70
CA ILE A 139 16.64 14.96 7.83
C ILE A 139 17.98 15.72 7.89
N PRO A 140 18.42 16.19 9.06
CA PRO A 140 19.63 16.98 9.23
C PRO A 140 20.89 16.09 9.18
N TRP A 141 21.21 15.57 7.99
CA TRP A 141 22.41 14.73 7.81
C TRP A 141 23.74 15.50 7.99
N LYS A 142 23.70 16.83 7.86
CA LYS A 142 24.87 17.70 8.01
C LYS A 142 24.68 18.57 9.23
N ASN A 143 25.64 18.54 10.15
CA ASN A 143 25.63 19.32 11.38
C ASN A 143 24.35 19.13 12.23
N PRO A 144 23.95 17.88 12.54
CA PRO A 144 22.82 17.65 13.45
C PRO A 144 23.16 18.18 14.85
N SER A 145 22.16 18.52 15.63
CA SER A 145 22.30 18.73 17.07
C SER A 145 22.60 17.38 17.76
N GLU A 146 22.99 17.41 19.03
CA GLU A 146 23.31 16.18 19.78
C GLU A 146 22.12 15.21 19.85
N ASP A 147 20.91 15.74 20.04
CA ASP A 147 19.69 14.94 20.07
C ASP A 147 19.33 14.37 18.68
N GLU A 148 19.45 15.19 17.64
CA GLU A 148 19.24 14.75 16.26
C GLU A 148 20.28 13.69 15.84
N GLU A 149 21.54 13.85 16.26
CA GLU A 149 22.59 12.86 16.01
C GLU A 149 22.23 11.52 16.68
N ARG A 150 21.79 11.52 17.95
CA ARG A 150 21.33 10.32 18.64
C ARG A 150 20.16 9.64 17.90
N ALA A 151 19.19 10.42 17.40
CA ALA A 151 18.07 9.89 16.63
C ALA A 151 18.55 9.22 15.34
N ILE A 152 19.45 9.87 14.60
CA ILE A 152 20.01 9.34 13.36
C ILE A 152 20.89 8.10 13.63
N GLU A 153 21.77 8.17 14.62
CA GLU A 153 22.69 7.06 14.98
C GLU A 153 21.94 5.80 15.43
N SER A 154 20.78 5.96 16.02
CA SER A 154 20.00 4.87 16.61
C SER A 154 19.55 3.80 15.62
N VAL A 155 19.52 4.07 14.30
CA VAL A 155 19.20 3.08 13.26
C VAL A 155 20.43 2.35 12.70
N TYR A 156 21.60 2.70 13.22
CA TYR A 156 22.87 2.09 12.81
C TYR A 156 23.48 1.28 13.94
N ARG A 157 24.29 0.31 13.56
CA ARG A 157 25.10 -0.47 14.48
C ARG A 157 26.55 -0.53 13.99
N ILE A 158 27.46 -0.76 14.91
CA ILE A 158 28.86 -1.03 14.54
C ILE A 158 28.98 -2.54 14.29
N ASN A 159 29.40 -2.89 13.09
CA ASN A 159 29.66 -4.28 12.75
C ASN A 159 30.86 -4.78 13.59
N PRO A 160 30.68 -5.83 14.42
CA PRO A 160 31.73 -6.29 15.34
C PRO A 160 32.96 -6.87 14.61
N ILE A 161 32.82 -7.25 13.33
CA ILE A 161 33.88 -7.86 12.55
C ILE A 161 34.68 -6.79 11.77
N THR A 162 33.96 -5.84 11.15
CA THR A 162 34.58 -4.84 10.29
C THR A 162 34.88 -3.53 11.00
N GLY A 163 34.32 -3.30 12.19
CA GLY A 163 34.37 -2.03 12.91
C GLY A 163 33.66 -0.88 12.21
N LYS A 164 32.98 -1.13 11.09
CA LYS A 164 32.29 -0.10 10.31
C LYS A 164 30.85 0.07 10.80
N LYS A 165 30.37 1.30 10.70
CA LYS A 165 28.98 1.65 10.90
C LYS A 165 28.14 1.12 9.74
N GLU A 166 27.13 0.34 10.03
CA GLU A 166 26.22 -0.27 9.08
C GLU A 166 24.79 -0.07 9.55
N LEU A 167 23.83 -0.07 8.63
CA LEU A 167 22.41 -0.05 8.95
C LEU A 167 22.08 -1.29 9.79
N ASP A 168 21.30 -1.10 10.86
CA ASP A 168 20.87 -2.22 11.71
C ASP A 168 19.68 -2.95 11.07
N PRO A 169 19.86 -4.18 10.55
CA PRO A 169 18.80 -4.94 9.91
C PRO A 169 17.61 -5.19 10.83
N THR A 170 17.81 -5.33 12.13
CA THR A 170 16.77 -5.72 13.09
C THR A 170 15.71 -4.63 13.27
N GLN A 171 16.07 -3.38 12.96
CA GLN A 171 15.19 -2.24 13.11
C GLN A 171 14.41 -1.89 11.85
N MET A 172 14.74 -2.51 10.71
CA MET A 172 14.08 -2.21 9.44
C MET A 172 12.70 -2.85 9.36
N ASN A 173 11.79 -2.39 10.21
CA ASN A 173 10.43 -2.89 10.32
C ASN A 173 9.47 -1.95 9.60
N TYR A 174 8.77 -2.47 8.60
CA TYR A 174 7.74 -1.75 7.85
C TYR A 174 6.36 -2.15 8.33
N ARG A 175 5.57 -1.16 8.76
CA ARG A 175 4.17 -1.33 9.14
C ARG A 175 3.27 -0.92 7.99
N PHE A 176 2.30 -1.77 7.66
CA PHE A 176 1.26 -1.46 6.68
C PHE A 176 -0.08 -2.06 7.08
N GLU A 177 -1.14 -1.49 6.54
CA GLU A 177 -2.51 -1.87 6.83
C GLU A 177 -3.18 -2.36 5.55
N VAL A 178 -3.94 -3.46 5.65
CA VAL A 178 -4.66 -4.07 4.53
C VAL A 178 -6.12 -4.22 4.91
N TYR A 179 -7.00 -3.68 4.07
CA TYR A 179 -8.43 -3.87 4.24
C TYR A 179 -8.85 -5.25 3.72
N ASP A 180 -9.47 -6.07 4.56
CA ASP A 180 -9.98 -7.39 4.16
C ASP A 180 -11.30 -7.27 3.41
N LEU A 181 -11.20 -7.05 2.10
CA LEU A 181 -12.35 -6.99 1.20
C LEU A 181 -13.16 -8.27 1.21
N THR A 182 -12.53 -9.44 1.39
CA THR A 182 -13.19 -10.74 1.44
C THR A 182 -14.06 -10.86 2.67
N ALA A 183 -13.56 -10.43 3.83
CA ALA A 183 -14.34 -10.40 5.05
C ALA A 183 -15.47 -9.36 4.97
N ALA A 184 -15.18 -8.17 4.45
CA ALA A 184 -16.15 -7.08 4.32
C ALA A 184 -17.30 -7.43 3.36
N ALA A 185 -17.01 -8.15 2.27
CA ALA A 185 -18.00 -8.55 1.27
C ALA A 185 -18.98 -9.62 1.78
N LYS A 186 -18.64 -10.33 2.87
CA LYS A 186 -19.52 -11.39 3.40
C LYS A 186 -20.83 -10.80 3.89
N ARG A 187 -21.94 -11.37 3.43
CA ARG A 187 -23.29 -10.91 3.81
C ARG A 187 -23.50 -10.87 5.33
N LYS A 188 -23.00 -11.86 6.06
CA LYS A 188 -23.09 -11.91 7.52
C LYS A 188 -22.44 -10.73 8.25
N HIS A 189 -21.53 -10.02 7.58
CA HIS A 189 -20.81 -8.87 8.13
C HIS A 189 -21.43 -7.51 7.76
N ARG A 190 -22.59 -7.49 7.11
CA ARG A 190 -23.29 -6.24 6.83
C ARG A 190 -23.75 -5.58 8.13
N PHE A 191 -23.59 -4.26 8.20
CA PHE A 191 -24.00 -3.47 9.37
C PHE A 191 -25.51 -3.50 9.59
N ASP A 192 -26.30 -3.48 8.51
CA ASP A 192 -27.75 -3.62 8.59
C ASP A 192 -28.13 -5.08 8.88
N PRO A 193 -28.69 -5.38 10.08
CA PRO A 193 -29.08 -6.74 10.45
C PRO A 193 -30.09 -7.36 9.49
N THR A 194 -31.01 -6.57 8.92
CA THR A 194 -32.04 -7.07 8.00
C THR A 194 -31.46 -7.60 6.69
N ARG A 195 -30.25 -7.18 6.37
CA ARG A 195 -29.52 -7.59 5.15
C ARG A 195 -28.55 -8.74 5.37
N ARG A 196 -28.41 -9.25 6.60
CA ARG A 196 -27.48 -10.32 6.93
C ARG A 196 -27.99 -11.72 6.52
N ASP A 197 -29.31 -11.93 6.55
CA ASP A 197 -29.93 -13.22 6.20
C ASP A 197 -30.68 -13.16 4.87
N TYR A 198 -30.67 -14.27 4.13
CA TYR A 198 -31.51 -14.49 2.95
C TYR A 198 -32.85 -15.14 3.30
N ASN A 199 -32.92 -15.81 4.45
CA ASN A 199 -34.08 -16.63 4.84
C ASN A 199 -35.00 -15.76 5.69
N THR A 200 -36.08 -15.28 5.11
CA THR A 200 -37.05 -14.39 5.77
C THR A 200 -37.86 -15.07 6.83
N ASP A 201 -37.78 -16.43 6.94
CA ASP A 201 -38.53 -17.21 7.88
C ASP A 201 -37.88 -17.40 9.26
N HIS A 202 -36.64 -16.91 9.43
CA HIS A 202 -35.90 -16.96 10.68
C HIS A 202 -35.76 -15.59 11.32
N ALA A 203 -35.74 -15.57 12.66
CA ALA A 203 -35.42 -14.35 13.41
C ALA A 203 -34.02 -13.84 13.01
N VAL A 204 -33.96 -12.57 12.56
CA VAL A 204 -32.70 -11.95 12.16
C VAL A 204 -31.84 -11.76 13.43
N PRO A 205 -30.59 -12.25 13.44
CA PRO A 205 -29.69 -12.01 14.57
C PRO A 205 -29.48 -10.52 14.80
N THR A 206 -29.86 -10.03 15.97
CA THR A 206 -29.67 -8.61 16.36
C THR A 206 -28.25 -8.33 16.84
N GLU A 207 -27.56 -9.39 17.29
CA GLU A 207 -26.16 -9.27 17.71
C GLU A 207 -25.21 -9.05 16.55
N ASN A 208 -24.19 -8.23 16.80
CA ASN A 208 -23.16 -8.00 15.81
C ASN A 208 -22.32 -9.27 15.58
N PRO A 209 -22.05 -9.64 14.33
CA PRO A 209 -21.27 -10.82 14.03
C PRO A 209 -19.86 -10.71 14.57
N MET A 210 -19.28 -11.82 15.00
CA MET A 210 -17.88 -11.88 15.39
C MET A 210 -16.98 -11.81 14.15
N ILE A 211 -15.96 -10.98 14.21
CA ILE A 211 -14.93 -10.85 13.20
C ILE A 211 -13.55 -11.12 13.81
N SER A 212 -12.70 -11.79 13.05
CA SER A 212 -11.28 -11.98 13.38
C SER A 212 -10.43 -11.04 12.55
N LYS A 213 -9.57 -10.30 13.23
CA LYS A 213 -8.69 -9.28 12.65
C LYS A 213 -7.26 -9.59 13.06
N ASP A 214 -6.37 -9.60 12.08
CA ASP A 214 -4.94 -9.73 12.33
C ASP A 214 -4.35 -8.37 12.71
N THR A 215 -3.56 -8.37 13.77
CA THR A 215 -2.82 -7.19 14.22
C THR A 215 -1.40 -7.55 14.56
N ALA A 216 -0.48 -6.61 14.35
CA ALA A 216 0.90 -6.75 14.74
C ALA A 216 1.38 -5.49 15.47
N PHE A 217 2.23 -5.68 16.44
CA PHE A 217 2.91 -4.61 17.17
C PHE A 217 4.35 -5.02 17.51
N ILE A 218 5.15 -4.05 17.89
CA ILE A 218 6.53 -4.29 18.36
C ILE A 218 6.46 -4.21 19.89
N ASP A 219 6.96 -5.27 20.55
CA ASP A 219 7.03 -5.32 22.00
C ASP A 219 8.21 -4.49 22.55
N ASP A 220 8.32 -4.41 23.88
CA ASP A 220 9.38 -3.66 24.56
C ASP A 220 10.79 -4.22 24.29
N ASP A 221 10.89 -5.50 23.89
CA ASP A 221 12.14 -6.15 23.48
C ASP A 221 12.48 -5.89 21.99
N GLY A 222 11.64 -5.14 21.28
CA GLY A 222 11.81 -4.86 19.85
C GLY A 222 11.40 -6.00 18.91
N ARG A 223 10.67 -7.01 19.42
CA ARG A 223 10.22 -8.16 18.63
C ARG A 223 8.85 -7.90 18.02
N ILE A 224 8.65 -8.38 16.80
CA ILE A 224 7.35 -8.32 16.14
C ILE A 224 6.44 -9.39 16.74
N VAL A 225 5.37 -8.94 17.40
CA VAL A 225 4.30 -9.82 17.93
C VAL A 225 3.11 -9.75 16.99
N ARG A 226 2.67 -10.92 16.52
CA ARG A 226 1.48 -11.06 15.67
C ARG A 226 0.36 -11.69 16.48
N GLN A 227 -0.82 -11.10 16.40
CA GLN A 227 -1.98 -11.53 17.17
C GLN A 227 -3.24 -11.43 16.31
N THR A 228 -4.09 -12.46 16.40
CA THR A 228 -5.45 -12.42 15.83
C THR A 228 -6.43 -12.07 16.93
N ILE A 229 -7.13 -10.95 16.80
CA ILE A 229 -8.13 -10.47 17.74
C ILE A 229 -9.51 -10.82 17.18
N THR A 230 -10.33 -11.50 17.98
CA THR A 230 -11.72 -11.78 17.62
C THR A 230 -12.66 -10.95 18.50
N ARG A 231 -13.49 -10.12 17.87
CA ARG A 231 -14.44 -9.24 18.55
C ARG A 231 -15.72 -9.04 17.75
N PRO A 232 -16.81 -8.56 18.39
CA PRO A 232 -17.99 -8.16 17.65
C PRO A 232 -17.69 -7.03 16.67
N LEU A 233 -18.27 -7.10 15.47
CA LEU A 233 -18.15 -6.07 14.45
C LEU A 233 -18.77 -4.75 14.94
N GLN A 234 -18.00 -3.70 15.08
CA GLN A 234 -18.43 -2.38 15.55
C GLN A 234 -18.31 -1.30 14.48
N SER A 235 -17.28 -1.39 13.65
CA SER A 235 -16.97 -0.38 12.64
C SER A 235 -16.31 -0.99 11.40
N GLU A 236 -16.23 -0.22 10.34
CA GLU A 236 -15.52 -0.60 9.11
C GLU A 236 -14.02 -0.85 9.35
N PHE A 237 -13.45 -0.22 10.36
CA PHE A 237 -12.05 -0.43 10.76
C PHE A 237 -11.76 -1.83 11.31
N ASP A 238 -12.80 -2.60 11.63
CA ASP A 238 -12.63 -3.99 12.05
C ASP A 238 -12.17 -4.90 10.92
N PHE A 239 -12.33 -4.47 9.67
CA PHE A 239 -11.79 -5.16 8.49
C PHE A 239 -10.36 -4.79 8.13
N VAL A 240 -9.72 -3.89 8.87
CA VAL A 240 -8.33 -3.47 8.63
C VAL A 240 -7.38 -4.36 9.39
N ASN A 241 -6.63 -5.19 8.69
CA ASN A 241 -5.54 -5.97 9.24
C ASN A 241 -4.25 -5.14 9.27
N THR A 242 -3.47 -5.26 10.34
CA THR A 242 -2.19 -4.57 10.50
C THR A 242 -1.06 -5.57 10.45
N TYR A 243 -0.10 -5.33 9.58
CA TYR A 243 1.10 -6.16 9.43
C TYR A 243 2.35 -5.34 9.73
N ILE A 244 3.31 -5.97 10.38
CA ILE A 244 4.67 -5.46 10.55
C ILE A 244 5.62 -6.53 10.03
N VAL A 245 6.49 -6.15 9.11
CA VAL A 245 7.45 -7.04 8.47
C VAL A 245 8.84 -6.41 8.55
N ASN A 246 9.81 -7.18 9.04
CA ASN A 246 11.20 -6.78 8.88
C ASN A 246 11.59 -6.95 7.41
N ILE A 247 11.98 -5.84 6.77
CA ILE A 247 12.17 -5.79 5.32
C ILE A 247 13.61 -5.94 4.86
N TYR A 248 14.56 -6.08 5.78
CA TYR A 248 15.94 -6.26 5.38
C TYR A 248 16.14 -7.69 4.82
N PRO A 249 16.75 -7.84 3.63
CA PRO A 249 16.93 -9.16 3.02
C PRO A 249 17.77 -10.09 3.91
N ASP A 250 17.44 -11.38 3.93
CA ASP A 250 18.26 -12.39 4.60
C ASP A 250 19.55 -12.63 3.81
N THR A 251 20.63 -12.07 4.26
CA THR A 251 21.94 -12.23 3.63
C THR A 251 22.56 -13.60 3.88
N THR A 252 22.04 -14.39 4.83
CA THR A 252 22.57 -15.73 5.14
C THR A 252 22.14 -16.78 4.11
N CYS A 253 21.18 -16.47 3.23
CA CYS A 253 20.75 -17.35 2.14
C CYS A 253 21.90 -17.86 1.26
N TRP A 254 23.02 -17.12 1.20
CA TRP A 254 24.19 -17.49 0.42
C TRP A 254 25.00 -18.67 0.97
N ILE A 255 24.81 -18.99 2.26
CA ILE A 255 25.56 -20.06 2.97
C ILE A 255 24.67 -21.17 3.49
N ASN A 256 23.34 -20.97 3.54
CA ASN A 256 22.42 -21.95 4.12
C ASN A 256 22.26 -23.22 3.28
N ASP A 257 22.40 -23.14 1.95
CA ASP A 257 22.15 -24.27 1.05
C ASP A 257 23.35 -25.21 0.88
N PHE A 258 24.59 -24.70 1.04
CA PHE A 258 25.81 -25.46 0.85
C PHE A 258 26.87 -25.07 1.87
N GLU A 259 27.23 -25.98 2.75
CA GLU A 259 28.24 -25.78 3.80
C GLU A 259 29.64 -25.38 3.27
N ASN A 260 29.98 -25.70 2.02
CA ASN A 260 31.28 -25.43 1.39
C ASN A 260 31.17 -24.58 0.10
N SER A 261 30.18 -23.70 0.02
CA SER A 261 29.89 -22.97 -1.25
C SER A 261 30.87 -21.86 -1.59
N TYR A 262 31.79 -21.48 -0.70
CA TYR A 262 32.67 -20.30 -0.83
C TYR A 262 31.94 -18.99 -1.11
N ASN A 263 30.64 -18.93 -0.85
CA ASN A 263 29.77 -17.76 -1.06
C ASN A 263 29.76 -16.79 0.13
N GLU A 264 30.53 -17.05 1.17
CA GLU A 264 30.62 -16.21 2.37
C GLU A 264 30.85 -14.70 2.06
N PRO A 265 31.65 -14.30 1.05
CA PRO A 265 31.78 -12.90 0.70
C PRO A 265 30.46 -12.23 0.29
N TYR A 266 29.54 -12.98 -0.33
CA TYR A 266 28.24 -12.45 -0.76
C TYR A 266 27.32 -12.13 0.42
N VAL A 267 27.42 -12.86 1.53
CA VAL A 267 26.68 -12.55 2.77
C VAL A 267 26.86 -11.09 3.19
N ARG A 268 28.07 -10.56 3.02
CA ARG A 268 28.43 -9.21 3.44
C ARG A 268 28.30 -8.17 2.35
N MET A 269 28.53 -8.56 1.09
CA MET A 269 28.73 -7.60 0.01
C MET A 269 27.58 -7.54 -0.98
N TYR A 270 26.82 -8.62 -1.17
CA TYR A 270 25.88 -8.67 -2.29
C TYR A 270 24.79 -7.60 -2.21
N PHE A 271 24.16 -7.46 -1.07
CA PHE A 271 23.14 -6.42 -0.90
C PHE A 271 23.75 -5.05 -0.60
N ALA A 272 24.82 -4.97 0.20
CA ALA A 272 25.36 -3.70 0.66
C ALA A 272 26.17 -2.96 -0.41
N ASN A 273 26.98 -3.67 -1.24
CA ASN A 273 27.93 -3.07 -2.16
C ASN A 273 27.24 -2.54 -3.43
N GLY A 274 27.62 -1.33 -3.86
CA GLY A 274 27.10 -0.67 -5.06
C GLY A 274 27.35 -1.42 -6.35
N ASN A 275 28.39 -2.26 -6.43
CA ASN A 275 28.70 -3.06 -7.62
C ASN A 275 27.59 -4.04 -8.00
N TYR A 276 26.79 -4.47 -7.03
CA TYR A 276 25.65 -5.38 -7.23
C TYR A 276 24.31 -4.66 -7.34
N ASN A 277 24.28 -3.34 -7.47
CA ASN A 277 23.02 -2.58 -7.51
C ASN A 277 22.07 -3.00 -8.62
N ASN A 278 22.59 -3.39 -9.78
CA ASN A 278 21.78 -3.81 -10.94
C ASN A 278 21.50 -5.30 -10.97
N TYR A 279 21.98 -6.07 -9.98
CA TYR A 279 21.68 -7.48 -9.85
C TYR A 279 20.37 -7.70 -9.09
N PRO A 280 19.67 -8.82 -9.31
CA PRO A 280 18.44 -9.14 -8.60
C PRO A 280 18.63 -9.15 -7.07
N VAL A 281 17.64 -8.69 -6.33
CA VAL A 281 17.67 -8.85 -4.88
C VAL A 281 17.46 -10.32 -4.51
N VAL A 282 18.26 -10.81 -3.57
CA VAL A 282 18.23 -12.20 -3.09
C VAL A 282 18.00 -12.22 -1.59
N GLY A 283 17.42 -13.31 -1.07
CA GLY A 283 17.10 -13.45 0.36
C GLY A 283 15.86 -12.68 0.80
N VAL A 284 14.92 -12.47 -0.12
CA VAL A 284 13.63 -11.81 0.15
C VAL A 284 12.55 -12.87 0.30
N SER A 285 11.87 -12.87 1.44
CA SER A 285 10.72 -13.74 1.69
C SER A 285 9.46 -13.25 0.95
N TRP A 286 8.44 -14.12 0.84
CA TRP A 286 7.14 -13.74 0.29
C TRP A 286 6.51 -12.56 1.04
N GLU A 287 6.61 -12.54 2.39
CA GLU A 287 6.07 -11.44 3.20
C GLU A 287 6.78 -10.12 2.91
N GLN A 288 8.10 -10.15 2.75
CA GLN A 288 8.90 -8.98 2.39
C GLN A 288 8.59 -8.48 0.97
N ALA A 289 8.41 -9.40 0.02
CA ALA A 289 8.01 -9.06 -1.34
C ALA A 289 6.61 -8.41 -1.38
N ASN A 290 5.66 -8.94 -0.61
CA ASN A 290 4.32 -8.37 -0.47
C ASN A 290 4.37 -6.96 0.16
N ALA A 291 5.15 -6.78 1.21
CA ALA A 291 5.39 -5.48 1.82
C ALA A 291 5.99 -4.47 0.84
N PHE A 292 6.94 -4.91 -0.01
CA PHE A 292 7.53 -4.08 -1.07
C PHE A 292 6.48 -3.65 -2.11
N CYS A 293 5.63 -4.56 -2.57
CA CYS A 293 4.56 -4.25 -3.52
C CYS A 293 3.57 -3.23 -2.93
N HIS A 294 3.19 -3.41 -1.66
CA HIS A 294 2.33 -2.47 -0.95
C HIS A 294 2.96 -1.08 -0.84
N TRP A 295 4.19 -1.00 -0.37
CA TRP A 295 4.94 0.26 -0.29
C TRP A 295 5.05 0.96 -1.65
N ARG A 296 5.38 0.21 -2.71
CA ARG A 296 5.54 0.76 -4.05
C ARG A 296 4.25 1.34 -4.59
N THR A 297 3.12 0.67 -4.37
CA THR A 297 1.80 1.16 -4.76
C THR A 297 1.47 2.48 -4.06
N GLU A 298 1.68 2.55 -2.74
CA GLU A 298 1.45 3.78 -1.97
C GLU A 298 2.42 4.91 -2.37
N PHE A 299 3.69 4.57 -2.61
CA PHE A 299 4.70 5.53 -3.06
C PHE A 299 4.35 6.14 -4.42
N LEU A 300 3.91 5.29 -5.37
CA LEU A 300 3.47 5.74 -6.70
C LEU A 300 2.26 6.67 -6.60
N ARG A 301 1.26 6.32 -5.79
CA ARG A 301 0.06 7.15 -5.58
C ARG A 301 0.40 8.54 -5.07
N LYS A 302 1.30 8.63 -4.10
CA LYS A 302 1.78 9.91 -3.59
C LYS A 302 2.49 10.73 -4.67
N SER A 303 3.33 10.08 -5.50
CA SER A 303 4.08 10.77 -6.54
C SER A 303 3.20 11.30 -7.68
N LEU A 304 2.06 10.69 -7.94
CA LEU A 304 1.11 11.13 -8.97
C LEU A 304 0.30 12.37 -8.56
N GLY A 305 0.60 12.98 -7.41
CA GLY A 305 -0.03 14.22 -6.97
C GLY A 305 -1.54 14.11 -6.72
N LYS A 306 -2.06 12.90 -6.62
CA LYS A 306 -3.42 12.64 -6.13
C LYS A 306 -3.41 12.82 -4.63
N GLY A 307 -3.22 14.05 -4.23
CA GLY A 307 -3.33 14.64 -2.93
C GLY A 307 -2.78 13.79 -1.79
N GLU A 308 -2.15 14.42 -0.84
CA GLU A 308 -2.14 13.95 0.54
C GLU A 308 -3.59 13.87 1.03
N VAL A 309 -4.37 13.02 0.41
CA VAL A 309 -5.64 12.60 0.97
C VAL A 309 -5.22 11.65 2.07
N ASN A 310 -5.23 12.16 3.27
CA ASN A 310 -5.11 11.41 4.51
C ASN A 310 -6.38 10.57 4.65
N LEU A 311 -6.62 9.72 3.64
CA LEU A 311 -7.74 8.80 3.66
C LEU A 311 -7.44 7.78 4.74
N GLU A 312 -8.35 7.63 5.66
CA GLU A 312 -8.40 6.45 6.52
C GLU A 312 -8.32 5.19 5.65
N PRO A 313 -7.78 4.07 6.15
CA PRO A 313 -7.64 2.86 5.35
C PRO A 313 -8.89 2.47 4.57
N VAL A 314 -10.07 2.63 5.16
CA VAL A 314 -11.37 2.39 4.52
C VAL A 314 -11.60 3.30 3.32
N GLU A 315 -11.33 4.59 3.45
CA GLU A 315 -11.49 5.58 2.37
C GLU A 315 -10.51 5.34 1.22
N ARG A 316 -9.28 4.90 1.51
CA ARG A 316 -8.31 4.52 0.47
C ARG A 316 -8.86 3.40 -0.42
N TYR A 317 -9.48 2.39 0.19
CA TYR A 317 -10.06 1.28 -0.56
C TYR A 317 -11.37 1.65 -1.27
N ALA A 318 -12.18 2.53 -0.71
CA ALA A 318 -13.38 3.05 -1.38
C ALA A 318 -13.04 3.80 -2.67
N VAL A 319 -11.95 4.59 -2.68
CA VAL A 319 -11.45 5.27 -3.89
C VAL A 319 -10.89 4.27 -4.93
N MET A 320 -10.42 3.09 -4.50
CA MET A 320 -9.96 2.04 -5.42
C MET A 320 -11.10 1.31 -6.13
N LEU A 321 -12.30 1.31 -5.55
CA LEU A 321 -13.47 0.59 -6.06
C LEU A 321 -14.39 1.46 -6.94
N GLN A 322 -14.13 2.76 -7.07
CA GLN A 322 -14.78 3.70 -7.97
C GLN A 322 -14.01 3.84 -9.28
#